data_3c7c40a096fba9920491171fae266511
#
_entry.id   3c7c40a096fba9920491171fae266511
#
_cell.length_a   1.000
_cell.length_b   1.000
_cell.length_c   1.000
_cell.angle_alpha   90.00
_cell.angle_beta   90.00
_cell.angle_gamma   90.00
#
_symmetry.space_group_name_H-M   'P 1'
#
loop_
_entity.id
_entity.type
_entity.pdbx_description
1 polymer ?
#
loop_
_entity_poly.entity_id
_entity_poly.type
_entity_poly.pdbx_seq_one_letter_code
_entity_poly.pdbx_strand_id
1 'polypeptide(L)'
;MGLAYLMNTYPITSTTFVRREINAHEAAGFPVFRFAIRDWAEELVDPRDQAEIAKTTYILKQGIGGLLGRAMREAITHPVGFGRAFKTTLHLATRPGSAGLRNFAYLLEAVFFKQAAAAQNVTHVHAHFSTNSTAVALLARRMGGPSYSFTAHGPDEFDDTVGNGLAIKVRYAAFVAAITDYARGVIVAAADAADAAKVHVVRCGIDLAEFAPSAPPPNKRIVCVGRLCPAKAQGLLVEAIPPLIAEHPTLELVLIGDGEDRRAIEAQVSALGLDGHVTLSGWGTGQEVRDAIQDARVFALPSFAEGLPIVLMESLAMGRAVVTTRITGIPELVDAECGWIVPPGDVVALREAVAEALSADTATLARLGATGRKRVMQSHDQTKNAGALRELFC
;
A
#
# COMPACT_ATOMS: atom_id res chain seq x y z
N MET A 1 5.33 20.22 17.16
CA MET A 1 4.92 18.82 17.41
C MET A 1 5.99 17.90 16.80
N GLY A 2 6.54 16.96 17.59
CA GLY A 2 7.46 15.94 17.04
C GLY A 2 6.65 14.79 16.44
N LEU A 3 6.62 14.68 15.11
CA LEU A 3 5.91 13.63 14.38
C LEU A 3 6.88 12.53 13.95
N ALA A 4 6.55 11.28 14.20
CA ALA A 4 7.27 10.14 13.65
C ALA A 4 6.35 9.26 12.80
N TYR A 5 6.93 8.61 11.79
CA TYR A 5 6.31 7.54 11.03
C TYR A 5 6.92 6.20 11.41
N LEU A 6 6.09 5.20 11.61
CA LEU A 6 6.52 3.84 11.96
C LEU A 6 6.00 2.83 10.95
N MET A 7 6.91 2.16 10.27
CA MET A 7 6.64 1.17 9.24
C MET A 7 7.23 -0.20 9.62
N ASN A 8 6.69 -1.27 9.05
CA ASN A 8 7.31 -2.60 9.19
C ASN A 8 8.65 -2.65 8.45
N THR A 9 8.64 -2.32 7.17
CA THR A 9 9.81 -2.26 6.29
C THR A 9 9.78 -0.94 5.52
N TYR A 10 10.89 -0.21 5.49
CA TYR A 10 10.97 1.06 4.77
C TYR A 10 12.45 1.44 4.55
N PRO A 11 12.78 2.03 3.38
CA PRO A 11 11.93 2.17 2.20
C PRO A 11 11.77 0.84 1.45
N ILE A 12 10.72 0.70 0.65
CA ILE A 12 10.51 -0.42 -0.29
C ILE A 12 9.86 0.08 -1.58
N THR A 13 10.17 -0.57 -2.69
CA THR A 13 9.71 -0.19 -4.03
C THR A 13 8.18 -0.08 -4.16
N SER A 14 7.43 -0.92 -3.43
CA SER A 14 5.96 -0.96 -3.50
C SER A 14 5.24 0.03 -2.58
N THR A 15 5.94 0.78 -1.72
CA THR A 15 5.32 1.73 -0.78
C THR A 15 5.76 3.18 -1.00
N THR A 16 5.92 3.57 -2.24
CA THR A 16 6.28 4.95 -2.64
C THR A 16 5.32 6.00 -2.09
N PHE A 17 4.06 5.64 -1.83
CA PHE A 17 3.06 6.52 -1.25
C PHE A 17 3.43 7.01 0.17
N VAL A 18 4.08 6.16 0.98
CA VAL A 18 4.56 6.57 2.33
C VAL A 18 5.62 7.66 2.20
N ARG A 19 6.60 7.48 1.31
CA ARG A 19 7.62 8.49 1.03
C ARG A 19 7.00 9.80 0.53
N ARG A 20 6.04 9.69 -0.40
CA ARG A 20 5.31 10.84 -0.94
C ARG A 20 4.55 11.59 0.17
N GLU A 21 3.88 10.88 1.06
CA GLU A 21 3.15 11.47 2.19
C GLU A 21 4.10 12.17 3.17
N ILE A 22 5.22 11.54 3.52
CA ILE A 22 6.28 12.16 4.34
C ILE A 22 6.79 13.44 3.69
N ASN A 23 7.11 13.40 2.39
CA ASN A 23 7.60 14.57 1.65
C ASN A 23 6.57 15.71 1.64
N ALA A 24 5.27 15.40 1.53
CA ALA A 24 4.20 16.40 1.59
C ALA A 24 4.07 17.05 2.98
N HIS A 25 4.34 16.30 4.05
CA HIS A 25 4.41 16.88 5.39
C HIS A 25 5.63 17.78 5.56
N GLU A 26 6.80 17.34 5.11
CA GLU A 26 8.04 18.12 5.20
C GLU A 26 7.99 19.39 4.37
N ALA A 27 7.43 19.32 3.16
CA ALA A 27 7.20 20.49 2.30
C ALA A 27 6.25 21.52 2.96
N ALA A 28 5.35 21.07 3.82
CA ALA A 28 4.47 21.93 4.61
C ALA A 28 5.08 22.41 5.95
N GLY A 29 6.39 22.15 6.19
CA GLY A 29 7.10 22.57 7.40
C GLY A 29 6.91 21.65 8.61
N PHE A 30 6.43 20.42 8.40
CA PHE A 30 6.27 19.40 9.45
C PHE A 30 7.34 18.32 9.28
N PRO A 31 8.49 18.39 9.98
CA PRO A 31 9.53 17.39 9.88
C PRO A 31 9.04 16.05 10.45
N VAL A 32 9.35 14.95 9.74
CA VAL A 32 8.92 13.60 10.11
C VAL A 32 10.15 12.73 10.41
N PHE A 33 10.22 12.17 11.61
CA PHE A 33 11.19 11.14 11.96
C PHE A 33 10.75 9.78 11.41
N ARG A 34 11.67 9.07 10.72
CA ARG A 34 11.36 7.77 10.10
C ARG A 34 11.88 6.64 10.98
N PHE A 35 10.98 5.72 11.33
CA PHE A 35 11.30 4.47 12.01
C PHE A 35 10.79 3.29 11.19
N ALA A 36 11.62 2.27 11.04
CA ALA A 36 11.20 1.00 10.47
C ALA A 36 11.63 -0.14 11.39
N ILE A 37 10.81 -1.20 11.46
CA ILE A 37 11.17 -2.40 12.21
C ILE A 37 12.39 -3.03 11.58
N ARG A 38 12.36 -3.20 10.25
CA ARG A 38 13.46 -3.79 9.46
C ARG A 38 13.76 -2.97 8.20
N ASP A 39 14.96 -3.15 7.67
CA ASP A 39 15.34 -2.69 6.34
C ASP A 39 14.80 -3.62 5.25
N TRP A 40 14.85 -3.15 4.02
CA TRP A 40 14.55 -3.95 2.83
C TRP A 40 15.77 -4.78 2.45
N ALA A 41 15.57 -6.05 2.13
CA ALA A 41 16.65 -6.99 1.83
C ALA A 41 17.04 -7.00 0.34
N GLU A 42 16.16 -6.51 -0.54
CA GLU A 42 16.39 -6.47 -1.98
C GLU A 42 16.92 -5.09 -2.41
N GLU A 43 17.44 -5.01 -3.63
CA GLU A 43 17.91 -3.76 -4.20
C GLU A 43 16.75 -2.78 -4.45
N LEU A 44 16.97 -1.52 -4.08
CA LEU A 44 16.05 -0.42 -4.38
C LEU A 44 16.46 0.23 -5.70
N VAL A 45 15.59 0.16 -6.69
CA VAL A 45 15.88 0.69 -8.04
C VAL A 45 15.68 2.21 -8.15
N ASP A 46 14.82 2.83 -7.34
CA ASP A 46 14.59 4.29 -7.36
C ASP A 46 15.59 4.99 -6.44
N PRO A 47 16.42 5.92 -6.94
CA PRO A 47 17.36 6.70 -6.11
C PRO A 47 16.68 7.49 -4.99
N ARG A 48 15.42 7.88 -5.15
CA ARG A 48 14.65 8.57 -4.12
C ARG A 48 14.36 7.66 -2.93
N ASP A 49 14.12 6.37 -3.17
CA ASP A 49 13.95 5.38 -2.09
C ASP A 49 15.29 5.07 -1.43
N GLN A 50 16.37 4.95 -2.20
CA GLN A 50 17.73 4.79 -1.65
C GLN A 50 18.11 5.91 -0.68
N ALA A 51 17.76 7.17 -1.01
CA ALA A 51 18.02 8.33 -0.16
C ALA A 51 17.28 8.29 1.19
N GLU A 52 16.19 7.56 1.32
CA GLU A 52 15.45 7.41 2.57
C GLU A 52 16.13 6.44 3.57
N ILE A 53 17.02 5.55 3.10
CA ILE A 53 17.76 4.61 3.97
C ILE A 53 18.54 5.36 5.07
N ALA A 54 19.26 6.41 4.70
CA ALA A 54 20.08 7.19 5.62
C ALA A 54 19.26 8.01 6.64
N LYS A 55 17.98 8.28 6.34
CA LYS A 55 17.07 9.04 7.19
C LYS A 55 16.26 8.15 8.14
N THR A 56 16.35 6.82 7.97
CA THR A 56 15.48 5.85 8.67
C THR A 56 16.21 5.18 9.82
N THR A 57 15.59 5.18 11.01
CA THR A 57 16.07 4.46 12.19
C THR A 57 15.49 3.05 12.19
N TYR A 58 16.36 2.02 12.15
CA TYR A 58 15.96 0.61 12.10
C TYR A 58 16.00 -0.03 13.49
N ILE A 59 14.86 -0.61 13.90
CA ILE A 59 14.71 -1.19 15.25
C ILE A 59 15.52 -2.48 15.38
N LEU A 60 15.39 -3.40 14.41
CA LEU A 60 16.06 -4.71 14.50
C LEU A 60 17.59 -4.65 14.33
N LYS A 61 18.14 -3.55 13.80
CA LYS A 61 19.61 -3.33 13.75
C LYS A 61 20.27 -3.21 15.14
N GLN A 62 19.46 -3.08 16.21
CA GLN A 62 19.96 -3.11 17.58
C GLN A 62 20.39 -4.50 18.06
N GLY A 63 19.99 -5.55 17.35
CA GLY A 63 20.21 -6.94 17.73
C GLY A 63 19.37 -7.38 18.94
N ILE A 64 19.17 -8.69 19.06
CA ILE A 64 18.30 -9.26 20.11
C ILE A 64 18.81 -8.95 21.51
N GLY A 65 20.13 -9.04 21.74
CA GLY A 65 20.74 -8.74 23.06
C GLY A 65 20.51 -7.28 23.47
N GLY A 66 20.65 -6.35 22.53
CA GLY A 66 20.39 -4.93 22.78
C GLY A 66 18.93 -4.65 23.14
N LEU A 67 17.99 -5.29 22.43
CA LEU A 67 16.56 -5.14 22.70
C LEU A 67 16.17 -5.75 24.07
N LEU A 68 16.68 -6.93 24.42
CA LEU A 68 16.44 -7.57 25.71
C LEU A 68 17.00 -6.76 26.88
N GLY A 69 18.22 -6.26 26.76
CA GLY A 69 18.82 -5.40 27.78
C GLY A 69 18.02 -4.14 28.04
N ARG A 70 17.49 -3.50 26.99
CA ARG A 70 16.61 -2.33 27.10
C ARG A 70 15.27 -2.70 27.75
N ALA A 71 14.67 -3.84 27.39
CA ALA A 71 13.42 -4.31 27.97
C ALA A 71 13.57 -4.60 29.48
N MET A 72 14.67 -5.24 29.90
CA MET A 72 14.97 -5.47 31.32
C MET A 72 15.12 -4.14 32.08
N ARG A 73 15.88 -3.19 31.52
CA ARG A 73 16.01 -1.84 32.10
C ARG A 73 14.65 -1.16 32.22
N GLU A 74 13.82 -1.18 31.17
CA GLU A 74 12.49 -0.58 31.16
C GLU A 74 11.57 -1.20 32.22
N ALA A 75 11.61 -2.52 32.39
CA ALA A 75 10.84 -3.24 33.41
C ALA A 75 11.23 -2.81 34.83
N ILE A 76 12.51 -2.51 35.06
CA ILE A 76 13.02 -2.09 36.36
C ILE A 76 12.71 -0.61 36.61
N THR A 77 12.96 0.27 35.62
CA THR A 77 12.85 1.73 35.80
C THR A 77 11.41 2.24 35.65
N HIS A 78 10.58 1.57 34.88
CA HIS A 78 9.18 1.97 34.63
C HIS A 78 8.21 0.76 34.74
N PRO A 79 8.15 0.07 35.90
CA PRO A 79 7.45 -1.22 36.06
C PRO A 79 5.96 -1.15 35.75
N VAL A 80 5.29 -0.04 36.10
CA VAL A 80 3.85 0.13 35.84
C VAL A 80 3.55 0.24 34.35
N GLY A 81 4.33 1.02 33.62
CA GLY A 81 4.21 1.17 32.17
C GLY A 81 4.50 -0.14 31.44
N PHE A 82 5.61 -0.79 31.81
CA PHE A 82 6.00 -2.08 31.24
C PHE A 82 4.94 -3.15 31.52
N GLY A 83 4.42 -3.24 32.75
CA GLY A 83 3.37 -4.19 33.13
C GLY A 83 2.07 -4.00 32.33
N ARG A 84 1.66 -2.73 32.04
CA ARG A 84 0.51 -2.46 31.17
C ARG A 84 0.74 -2.96 29.73
N ALA A 85 1.94 -2.71 29.18
CA ALA A 85 2.29 -3.18 27.85
C ALA A 85 2.37 -4.70 27.80
N PHE A 86 2.98 -5.33 28.80
CA PHE A 86 3.06 -6.78 28.91
C PHE A 86 1.66 -7.45 28.97
N LYS A 87 0.74 -6.90 29.80
CA LYS A 87 -0.66 -7.35 29.82
C LYS A 87 -1.33 -7.21 28.45
N THR A 88 -1.06 -6.12 27.73
CA THR A 88 -1.57 -5.91 26.37
C THR A 88 -0.96 -6.92 25.40
N THR A 89 0.34 -7.22 25.53
CA THR A 89 1.02 -8.26 24.74
C THR A 89 0.40 -9.63 24.94
N LEU A 90 0.14 -10.04 26.19
CA LEU A 90 -0.54 -11.29 26.48
C LEU A 90 -1.93 -11.35 25.84
N HIS A 91 -2.70 -10.26 25.96
CA HIS A 91 -4.01 -10.17 25.33
C HIS A 91 -3.94 -10.28 23.80
N LEU A 92 -2.93 -9.68 23.15
CA LEU A 92 -2.71 -9.83 21.71
C LEU A 92 -2.28 -11.25 21.34
N ALA A 93 -1.41 -11.90 22.13
CA ALA A 93 -0.84 -13.20 21.84
C ALA A 93 -1.84 -14.38 22.02
N THR A 94 -2.85 -14.21 22.87
CA THR A 94 -3.83 -15.28 23.20
C THR A 94 -5.08 -15.26 22.34
N ARG A 95 -5.19 -14.35 21.37
CA ARG A 95 -6.34 -14.30 20.46
C ARG A 95 -6.30 -15.43 19.43
N PRO A 96 -7.47 -15.96 19.02
CA PRO A 96 -7.54 -16.81 17.85
C PRO A 96 -6.93 -16.11 16.62
N GLY A 97 -6.18 -16.81 15.79
CA GLY A 97 -5.54 -16.23 14.59
C GLY A 97 -4.36 -15.29 14.87
N SER A 98 -4.01 -15.04 16.13
CA SER A 98 -2.95 -14.08 16.49
C SER A 98 -1.56 -14.53 16.03
N ALA A 99 -0.65 -13.54 15.96
CA ALA A 99 0.78 -13.80 15.73
C ALA A 99 1.47 -14.56 16.87
N GLY A 100 0.74 -14.97 17.92
CA GLY A 100 1.23 -15.79 19.03
C GLY A 100 2.46 -15.18 19.70
N LEU A 101 3.55 -15.95 19.79
CA LEU A 101 4.80 -15.50 20.42
C LEU A 101 5.46 -14.30 19.74
N ARG A 102 5.17 -13.99 18.48
CA ARG A 102 5.70 -12.80 17.79
C ARG A 102 5.27 -11.49 18.49
N ASN A 103 4.15 -11.49 19.22
CA ASN A 103 3.72 -10.31 19.97
C ASN A 103 4.74 -9.94 21.07
N PHE A 104 5.53 -10.87 21.59
CA PHE A 104 6.61 -10.58 22.53
C PHE A 104 7.81 -9.90 21.85
N ALA A 105 8.09 -10.23 20.58
CA ALA A 105 9.06 -9.48 19.81
C ALA A 105 8.60 -8.03 19.62
N TYR A 106 7.31 -7.81 19.32
CA TYR A 106 6.74 -6.45 19.22
C TYR A 106 6.86 -5.66 20.54
N LEU A 107 6.81 -6.32 21.70
CA LEU A 107 7.06 -5.67 22.98
C LEU A 107 8.50 -5.16 23.09
N LEU A 108 9.49 -5.97 22.68
CA LEU A 108 10.90 -5.59 22.68
C LEU A 108 11.16 -4.42 21.73
N GLU A 109 10.61 -4.49 20.53
CA GLU A 109 10.66 -3.45 19.52
C GLU A 109 10.04 -2.13 20.03
N ALA A 110 8.90 -2.23 20.73
CA ALA A 110 8.20 -1.09 21.30
C ALA A 110 8.98 -0.39 22.43
N VAL A 111 9.76 -1.14 23.21
CA VAL A 111 10.67 -0.54 24.22
C VAL A 111 11.73 0.31 23.55
N PHE A 112 12.40 -0.22 22.51
CA PHE A 112 13.39 0.56 21.76
C PHE A 112 12.75 1.79 21.12
N PHE A 113 11.62 1.58 20.43
CA PHE A 113 10.93 2.68 19.75
C PHE A 113 10.55 3.80 20.73
N LYS A 114 9.96 3.47 21.88
CA LYS A 114 9.63 4.45 22.95
C LYS A 114 10.85 5.28 23.34
N GLN A 115 11.99 4.63 23.58
CA GLN A 115 13.21 5.31 24.03
C GLN A 115 13.79 6.19 22.91
N ALA A 116 13.84 5.71 21.67
CA ALA A 116 14.33 6.45 20.51
C ALA A 116 13.43 7.65 20.18
N ALA A 117 12.11 7.47 20.26
CA ALA A 117 11.12 8.52 20.06
C ALA A 117 11.26 9.64 21.14
N ALA A 118 11.46 9.26 22.40
CA ALA A 118 11.69 10.22 23.49
C ALA A 118 12.97 11.04 23.28
N ALA A 119 14.05 10.40 22.81
CA ALA A 119 15.32 11.07 22.54
C ALA A 119 15.21 12.11 21.39
N GLN A 120 14.22 11.96 20.50
CA GLN A 120 13.95 12.87 19.40
C GLN A 120 12.75 13.80 19.67
N ASN A 121 12.25 13.85 20.91
CA ASN A 121 11.09 14.65 21.31
C ASN A 121 9.83 14.37 20.48
N VAL A 122 9.65 13.11 20.03
CA VAL A 122 8.44 12.67 19.31
C VAL A 122 7.26 12.66 20.28
N THR A 123 6.20 13.38 19.94
CA THR A 123 4.95 13.47 20.71
C THR A 123 3.82 12.64 20.11
N HIS A 124 3.89 12.40 18.79
CA HIS A 124 2.93 11.58 18.04
C HIS A 124 3.64 10.68 17.06
N VAL A 125 3.17 9.43 16.92
CA VAL A 125 3.61 8.50 15.89
C VAL A 125 2.44 8.10 15.01
N HIS A 126 2.65 8.16 13.70
CA HIS A 126 1.72 7.62 12.71
C HIS A 126 2.28 6.32 12.14
N ALA A 127 1.56 5.21 12.33
CA ALA A 127 1.96 3.93 11.79
C ALA A 127 1.27 3.66 10.46
N HIS A 128 1.99 3.10 9.49
CA HIS A 128 1.37 2.56 8.29
C HIS A 128 1.16 1.06 8.45
N PHE A 129 -0.02 0.60 8.04
CA PHE A 129 -0.60 -0.72 8.22
C PHE A 129 -0.98 -1.02 9.68
N SER A 130 -2.16 -1.58 9.87
CA SER A 130 -2.68 -1.95 11.19
C SER A 130 -2.03 -3.21 11.79
N THR A 131 -1.03 -3.80 11.13
CA THR A 131 -0.37 -5.04 11.54
C THR A 131 0.66 -4.83 12.66
N ASN A 132 1.91 -5.23 12.47
CA ASN A 132 2.97 -5.21 13.48
C ASN A 132 3.45 -3.78 13.83
N SER A 133 3.59 -2.86 12.86
CA SER A 133 3.97 -1.46 13.12
C SER A 133 3.00 -0.81 14.11
N THR A 134 1.69 -0.97 13.89
CA THR A 134 0.67 -0.46 14.81
C THR A 134 0.68 -1.20 16.16
N ALA A 135 1.00 -2.51 16.20
CA ALA A 135 1.17 -3.22 17.47
C ALA A 135 2.35 -2.65 18.29
N VAL A 136 3.46 -2.34 17.64
CA VAL A 136 4.62 -1.68 18.28
C VAL A 136 4.25 -0.28 18.80
N ALA A 137 3.54 0.52 18.01
CA ALA A 137 3.06 1.85 18.42
C ALA A 137 2.10 1.77 19.63
N LEU A 138 1.13 0.83 19.60
CA LEU A 138 0.23 0.55 20.72
C LEU A 138 0.99 0.20 21.98
N LEU A 139 1.94 -0.75 21.91
CA LEU A 139 2.69 -1.20 23.08
C LEU A 139 3.60 -0.09 23.63
N ALA A 140 4.21 0.72 22.76
CA ALA A 140 4.95 1.91 23.18
C ALA A 140 4.04 2.91 23.92
N ARG A 141 2.85 3.18 23.40
CA ARG A 141 1.83 4.02 24.05
C ARG A 141 1.42 3.46 25.41
N ARG A 142 1.23 2.15 25.53
CA ARG A 142 0.87 1.47 26.80
C ARG A 142 1.98 1.61 27.86
N MET A 143 3.23 1.78 27.44
CA MET A 143 4.38 2.06 28.31
C MET A 143 4.53 3.55 28.66
N GLY A 144 3.62 4.44 28.24
CA GLY A 144 3.73 5.88 28.44
C GLY A 144 4.55 6.61 27.37
N GLY A 145 4.74 5.99 26.19
CA GLY A 145 5.32 6.60 25.00
C GLY A 145 4.37 7.56 24.27
N PRO A 146 4.73 8.02 23.06
CA PRO A 146 3.97 9.01 22.32
C PRO A 146 2.53 8.56 22.04
N SER A 147 1.64 9.51 21.78
CA SER A 147 0.34 9.26 21.18
C SER A 147 0.51 8.58 19.82
N TYR A 148 -0.47 7.79 19.36
CA TYR A 148 -0.36 7.20 18.04
C TYR A 148 -1.67 7.21 17.27
N SER A 149 -1.52 7.18 15.96
CA SER A 149 -2.55 6.91 14.96
C SER A 149 -2.01 5.93 13.92
N PHE A 150 -2.87 5.42 13.05
CA PHE A 150 -2.41 4.59 11.96
C PHE A 150 -3.30 4.72 10.71
N THR A 151 -2.69 4.44 9.55
CA THR A 151 -3.42 4.25 8.30
C THR A 151 -3.54 2.76 7.98
N ALA A 152 -4.77 2.32 7.72
CA ALA A 152 -5.06 0.97 7.25
C ALA A 152 -5.21 0.97 5.71
N HIS A 153 -4.47 0.08 5.04
CA HIS A 153 -4.27 0.11 3.59
C HIS A 153 -4.96 -1.01 2.82
N GLY A 154 -5.18 -2.18 3.40
CA GLY A 154 -5.63 -3.23 2.56
C GLY A 154 -5.98 -4.56 3.17
N PRO A 155 -6.24 -5.55 2.29
CA PRO A 155 -6.88 -6.80 2.65
C PRO A 155 -6.14 -7.60 3.71
N ASP A 156 -4.81 -7.69 3.64
CA ASP A 156 -4.00 -8.43 4.62
C ASP A 156 -4.26 -7.99 6.08
N GLU A 157 -4.78 -6.77 6.24
CA GLU A 157 -5.12 -6.21 7.54
C GLU A 157 -6.52 -6.61 8.01
N PHE A 158 -7.40 -6.97 7.05
CA PHE A 158 -8.83 -7.19 7.24
C PHE A 158 -9.24 -8.66 7.17
N ASP A 159 -8.38 -9.54 6.66
CA ASP A 159 -8.64 -10.97 6.54
C ASP A 159 -8.87 -11.63 7.91
N ASP A 160 -8.14 -11.15 8.93
CA ASP A 160 -8.35 -11.56 10.32
C ASP A 160 -8.24 -10.36 11.28
N THR A 161 -9.31 -9.59 11.38
CA THR A 161 -9.37 -8.41 12.27
C THR A 161 -9.27 -8.79 13.75
N VAL A 162 -9.70 -10.00 14.12
CA VAL A 162 -9.64 -10.52 15.49
C VAL A 162 -8.22 -10.90 15.85
N GLY A 163 -7.56 -11.74 15.06
CA GLY A 163 -6.18 -12.18 15.28
C GLY A 163 -5.19 -11.01 15.20
N ASN A 164 -5.41 -10.10 14.24
CA ASN A 164 -4.66 -8.84 14.15
C ASN A 164 -4.85 -7.90 15.36
N GLY A 165 -5.92 -8.08 16.11
CA GLY A 165 -6.24 -7.23 17.26
C GLY A 165 -6.67 -5.82 16.89
N LEU A 166 -7.40 -5.66 15.79
CA LEU A 166 -7.77 -4.35 15.26
C LEU A 166 -8.57 -3.53 16.29
N ALA A 167 -9.54 -4.11 16.98
CA ALA A 167 -10.35 -3.41 17.98
C ALA A 167 -9.50 -2.72 19.08
N ILE A 168 -8.55 -3.43 19.69
CA ILE A 168 -7.70 -2.84 20.72
C ILE A 168 -6.75 -1.77 20.16
N LYS A 169 -6.31 -1.93 18.90
CA LYS A 169 -5.49 -0.92 18.22
C LYS A 169 -6.28 0.37 17.99
N VAL A 170 -7.54 0.27 17.53
CA VAL A 170 -8.45 1.41 17.38
C VAL A 170 -8.74 2.06 18.72
N ARG A 171 -9.02 1.26 19.76
CA ARG A 171 -9.34 1.75 21.10
C ARG A 171 -8.30 2.71 21.67
N TYR A 172 -7.02 2.40 21.51
CA TYR A 172 -5.92 3.20 22.07
C TYR A 172 -5.32 4.20 21.09
N ALA A 173 -5.69 4.18 19.83
CA ALA A 173 -5.31 5.18 18.84
C ALA A 173 -5.98 6.52 19.13
N ALA A 174 -5.31 7.62 18.80
CA ALA A 174 -5.90 8.95 18.77
C ALA A 174 -6.96 9.03 17.66
N PHE A 175 -6.60 8.55 16.48
CA PHE A 175 -7.49 8.35 15.33
C PHE A 175 -6.97 7.24 14.44
N VAL A 176 -7.79 6.82 13.47
CA VAL A 176 -7.45 5.85 12.43
C VAL A 176 -7.81 6.45 11.08
N ALA A 177 -6.87 6.42 10.14
CA ALA A 177 -7.11 6.76 8.74
C ALA A 177 -7.41 5.48 7.94
N ALA A 178 -8.55 5.46 7.29
CA ALA A 178 -8.94 4.43 6.33
C ALA A 178 -8.77 4.98 4.91
N ILE A 179 -8.10 4.26 4.02
CA ILE A 179 -7.83 4.77 2.67
C ILE A 179 -9.06 4.79 1.76
N THR A 180 -10.15 4.10 2.14
CA THR A 180 -11.41 3.98 1.40
C THR A 180 -12.59 3.93 2.34
N ASP A 181 -13.80 4.18 1.85
CA ASP A 181 -15.03 3.98 2.60
C ASP A 181 -15.26 2.50 2.94
N TYR A 182 -14.86 1.58 2.03
CA TYR A 182 -14.83 0.15 2.30
C TYR A 182 -13.96 -0.18 3.52
N ALA A 183 -12.71 0.28 3.54
CA ALA A 183 -11.79 0.08 4.67
C ALA A 183 -12.37 0.64 5.98
N ARG A 184 -12.95 1.85 5.93
CA ARG A 184 -13.63 2.45 7.07
C ARG A 184 -14.76 1.54 7.58
N GLY A 185 -15.58 1.00 6.69
CA GLY A 185 -16.66 0.08 7.04
C GLY A 185 -16.16 -1.15 7.81
N VAL A 186 -15.08 -1.79 7.32
CA VAL A 186 -14.45 -2.96 7.97
C VAL A 186 -13.90 -2.60 9.35
N ILE A 187 -13.18 -1.47 9.47
CA ILE A 187 -12.57 -1.04 10.72
C ILE A 187 -13.65 -0.71 11.77
N VAL A 188 -14.69 0.02 11.38
CA VAL A 188 -15.82 0.38 12.27
C VAL A 188 -16.56 -0.87 12.72
N ALA A 189 -16.78 -1.84 11.85
CA ALA A 189 -17.41 -3.11 12.21
C ALA A 189 -16.59 -3.95 13.20
N ALA A 190 -15.26 -3.84 13.14
CA ALA A 190 -14.36 -4.56 14.04
C ALA A 190 -14.09 -3.82 15.37
N ALA A 191 -14.32 -2.51 15.42
CA ALA A 191 -14.06 -1.67 16.58
C ALA A 191 -15.24 -1.67 17.59
N ASP A 192 -14.97 -1.26 18.83
CA ASP A 192 -16.04 -0.94 19.77
C ASP A 192 -16.85 0.26 19.27
N ALA A 193 -18.16 0.26 19.44
CA ALA A 193 -19.05 1.33 18.94
C ALA A 193 -18.64 2.74 19.42
N ALA A 194 -18.12 2.85 20.65
CA ALA A 194 -17.62 4.11 21.20
C ALA A 194 -16.38 4.68 20.47
N ASP A 195 -15.66 3.82 19.75
CA ASP A 195 -14.43 4.20 19.04
C ASP A 195 -14.65 4.47 17.54
N ALA A 196 -15.85 4.23 17.02
CA ALA A 196 -16.19 4.39 15.60
C ALA A 196 -15.93 5.82 15.08
N ALA A 197 -16.14 6.84 15.93
CA ALA A 197 -15.90 8.24 15.59
C ALA A 197 -14.42 8.59 15.35
N LYS A 198 -13.48 7.73 15.77
CA LYS A 198 -12.04 7.91 15.54
C LYS A 198 -11.61 7.50 14.12
N VAL A 199 -12.49 6.83 13.36
CA VAL A 199 -12.15 6.29 12.04
C VAL A 199 -12.55 7.28 10.96
N HIS A 200 -11.56 7.88 10.32
CA HIS A 200 -11.71 8.88 9.27
C HIS A 200 -11.29 8.31 7.93
N VAL A 201 -11.95 8.73 6.84
CA VAL A 201 -11.47 8.41 5.49
C VAL A 201 -10.41 9.44 5.09
N VAL A 202 -9.17 8.97 4.93
CA VAL A 202 -8.07 9.77 4.39
C VAL A 202 -7.46 8.95 3.25
N ARG A 203 -7.76 9.32 2.03
CA ARG A 203 -7.36 8.56 0.84
C ARG A 203 -5.87 8.71 0.57
N CYS A 204 -5.24 7.63 0.08
CA CYS A 204 -3.91 7.76 -0.52
C CYS A 204 -3.98 8.69 -1.74
N GLY A 205 -2.87 9.40 -1.98
CA GLY A 205 -2.76 10.32 -3.11
C GLY A 205 -1.48 10.12 -3.90
N ILE A 206 -1.46 10.75 -5.07
CA ILE A 206 -0.29 10.85 -5.93
C ILE A 206 0.07 12.32 -6.14
N ASP A 207 1.32 12.59 -6.50
CA ASP A 207 1.73 13.91 -6.98
C ASP A 207 1.25 14.10 -8.41
N LEU A 208 0.17 14.85 -8.59
CA LEU A 208 -0.45 15.07 -9.89
C LEU A 208 0.49 15.75 -10.90
N ALA A 209 1.51 16.46 -10.45
CA ALA A 209 2.50 17.09 -11.32
C ALA A 209 3.43 16.06 -12.01
N GLU A 210 3.62 14.88 -11.39
CA GLU A 210 4.40 13.79 -11.99
C GLU A 210 3.64 13.02 -13.10
N PHE A 211 2.30 13.18 -13.20
CA PHE A 211 1.43 12.36 -14.07
C PHE A 211 0.64 13.24 -15.06
N ALA A 212 1.35 13.76 -16.06
CA ALA A 212 0.73 14.55 -17.11
C ALA A 212 -0.15 13.66 -18.03
N PRO A 213 -1.37 14.09 -18.38
CA PRO A 213 -2.22 13.32 -19.27
C PRO A 213 -1.69 13.34 -20.70
N SER A 214 -1.89 12.24 -21.42
CA SER A 214 -1.59 12.12 -22.83
C SER A 214 -2.70 11.38 -23.57
N ALA A 215 -2.82 11.61 -24.88
CA ALA A 215 -3.77 10.88 -25.71
C ALA A 215 -3.46 9.37 -25.70
N PRO A 216 -4.47 8.49 -25.70
CA PRO A 216 -4.24 7.06 -25.84
C PRO A 216 -3.54 6.75 -27.18
N PRO A 217 -2.41 6.03 -27.18
CA PRO A 217 -1.72 5.69 -28.43
C PRO A 217 -2.54 4.70 -29.27
N PRO A 218 -2.32 4.67 -30.60
CA PRO A 218 -3.07 3.78 -31.51
C PRO A 218 -2.58 2.32 -31.49
N ASN A 219 -1.50 2.03 -30.76
CA ASN A 219 -0.95 0.68 -30.64
C ASN A 219 -1.90 -0.29 -29.90
N LYS A 220 -1.49 -1.54 -29.74
CA LYS A 220 -2.23 -2.58 -28.99
C LYS A 220 -1.46 -3.02 -27.76
N ARG A 221 -0.79 -2.08 -27.09
CA ARG A 221 0.00 -2.34 -25.88
C ARG A 221 -0.86 -2.28 -24.63
N ILE A 222 -0.75 -3.33 -23.83
CA ILE A 222 -1.31 -3.45 -22.47
C ILE A 222 -0.15 -3.37 -21.49
N VAL A 223 -0.30 -2.61 -20.43
CA VAL A 223 0.67 -2.55 -19.32
C VAL A 223 0.00 -3.01 -18.03
N CYS A 224 0.70 -3.84 -17.27
CA CYS A 224 0.35 -4.22 -15.90
C CYS A 224 1.57 -3.94 -15.00
N VAL A 225 1.36 -3.22 -13.91
CA VAL A 225 2.44 -2.84 -13.00
C VAL A 225 2.12 -3.33 -11.60
N GLY A 226 3.06 -4.03 -10.98
CA GLY A 226 2.95 -4.47 -9.61
C GLY A 226 3.82 -5.70 -9.32
N ARG A 227 4.00 -5.99 -8.02
CA ARG A 227 4.71 -7.19 -7.59
C ARG A 227 4.11 -8.44 -8.25
N LEU A 228 4.95 -9.32 -8.76
CA LEU A 228 4.51 -10.59 -9.35
C LEU A 228 4.21 -11.58 -8.22
N CYS A 229 2.94 -11.63 -7.80
CA CYS A 229 2.50 -12.44 -6.65
C CYS A 229 1.04 -12.88 -6.82
N PRO A 230 0.59 -13.92 -6.08
CA PRO A 230 -0.76 -14.45 -6.19
C PRO A 230 -1.86 -13.39 -6.03
N ALA A 231 -1.66 -12.42 -5.13
CA ALA A 231 -2.63 -11.35 -4.88
C ALA A 231 -2.86 -10.43 -6.11
N LYS A 232 -1.88 -10.31 -7.00
CA LYS A 232 -1.95 -9.47 -8.22
C LYS A 232 -2.44 -10.22 -9.46
N ALA A 233 -2.36 -11.56 -9.44
CA ALA A 233 -2.95 -12.46 -10.44
C ALA A 233 -2.56 -12.18 -11.90
N GLN A 234 -1.34 -11.71 -12.17
CA GLN A 234 -0.88 -11.38 -13.53
C GLN A 234 -0.96 -12.59 -14.48
N GLY A 235 -0.84 -13.82 -13.96
CA GLY A 235 -1.01 -15.05 -14.73
C GLY A 235 -2.38 -15.14 -15.43
N LEU A 236 -3.45 -14.61 -14.84
CA LEU A 236 -4.77 -14.56 -15.48
C LEU A 236 -4.77 -13.64 -16.72
N LEU A 237 -4.01 -12.54 -16.67
CA LEU A 237 -3.87 -11.66 -17.81
C LEU A 237 -3.09 -12.34 -18.93
N VAL A 238 -2.02 -13.09 -18.61
CA VAL A 238 -1.28 -13.91 -19.59
C VAL A 238 -2.19 -14.98 -20.22
N GLU A 239 -3.03 -15.64 -19.42
CA GLU A 239 -4.00 -16.64 -19.91
C GLU A 239 -5.05 -16.03 -20.86
N ALA A 240 -5.41 -14.77 -20.66
CA ALA A 240 -6.38 -14.07 -21.50
C ALA A 240 -5.83 -13.69 -22.89
N ILE A 241 -4.50 -13.64 -23.10
CA ILE A 241 -3.86 -13.10 -24.31
C ILE A 241 -4.04 -13.97 -25.58
N PRO A 242 -3.90 -15.31 -25.56
CA PRO A 242 -3.86 -16.10 -26.80
C PRO A 242 -5.03 -15.86 -27.76
N PRO A 243 -6.30 -15.82 -27.34
CA PRO A 243 -7.40 -15.53 -28.26
C PRO A 243 -7.36 -14.11 -28.85
N LEU A 244 -6.81 -13.14 -28.12
CA LEU A 244 -6.75 -11.73 -28.53
C LEU A 244 -5.73 -11.49 -29.66
N ILE A 245 -4.69 -12.31 -29.76
CA ILE A 245 -3.66 -12.20 -30.81
C ILE A 245 -4.27 -12.44 -32.19
N ALA A 246 -5.27 -13.31 -32.30
CA ALA A 246 -5.93 -13.57 -33.58
C ALA A 246 -6.61 -12.32 -34.16
N GLU A 247 -7.15 -11.47 -33.29
CA GLU A 247 -7.81 -10.19 -33.64
C GLU A 247 -6.81 -9.03 -33.69
N HIS A 248 -5.77 -9.10 -32.87
CA HIS A 248 -4.75 -8.07 -32.66
C HIS A 248 -3.33 -8.65 -32.78
N PRO A 249 -2.82 -8.98 -33.99
CA PRO A 249 -1.52 -9.63 -34.18
C PRO A 249 -0.31 -8.81 -33.66
N THR A 250 -0.49 -7.51 -33.41
CA THR A 250 0.53 -6.60 -32.85
C THR A 250 0.34 -6.35 -31.36
N LEU A 251 -0.48 -7.18 -30.68
CA LEU A 251 -0.70 -7.05 -29.25
C LEU A 251 0.60 -7.31 -28.48
N GLU A 252 0.88 -6.42 -27.53
CA GLU A 252 1.98 -6.54 -26.58
C GLU A 252 1.44 -6.41 -25.17
N LEU A 253 1.82 -7.34 -24.29
CA LEU A 253 1.61 -7.25 -22.85
C LEU A 253 2.95 -7.01 -22.15
N VAL A 254 3.05 -5.90 -21.43
CA VAL A 254 4.23 -5.58 -20.63
C VAL A 254 3.89 -5.68 -19.14
N LEU A 255 4.57 -6.60 -18.44
CA LEU A 255 4.48 -6.80 -17.00
C LEU A 255 5.68 -6.14 -16.34
N ILE A 256 5.44 -5.09 -15.54
CA ILE A 256 6.50 -4.36 -14.82
C ILE A 256 6.39 -4.72 -13.33
N GLY A 257 7.42 -5.34 -12.83
CA GLY A 257 7.56 -5.81 -11.46
C GLY A 257 8.31 -7.13 -11.38
N ASP A 258 8.57 -7.56 -10.18
CA ASP A 258 9.22 -8.83 -9.87
C ASP A 258 8.54 -9.46 -8.65
N GLY A 259 8.83 -10.72 -8.36
CA GLY A 259 8.28 -11.41 -7.20
C GLY A 259 8.24 -12.91 -7.35
N GLU A 260 7.59 -13.57 -6.38
CA GLU A 260 7.55 -15.02 -6.25
C GLU A 260 6.94 -15.75 -7.44
N ASP A 261 5.99 -15.12 -8.16
CA ASP A 261 5.30 -15.74 -9.31
C ASP A 261 6.06 -15.57 -10.64
N ARG A 262 7.19 -14.83 -10.68
CA ARG A 262 7.92 -14.54 -11.91
C ARG A 262 8.20 -15.80 -12.73
N ARG A 263 8.78 -16.84 -12.11
CA ARG A 263 9.13 -18.09 -12.80
C ARG A 263 7.90 -18.83 -13.33
N ALA A 264 6.81 -18.81 -12.57
CA ALA A 264 5.55 -19.43 -13.00
C ALA A 264 4.96 -18.72 -14.22
N ILE A 265 5.00 -17.38 -14.23
CA ILE A 265 4.52 -16.56 -15.34
C ILE A 265 5.41 -16.74 -16.57
N GLU A 266 6.74 -16.76 -16.44
CA GLU A 266 7.68 -17.05 -17.55
C GLU A 266 7.41 -18.42 -18.17
N ALA A 267 7.22 -19.45 -17.34
CA ALA A 267 6.87 -20.79 -17.83
C ALA A 267 5.50 -20.81 -18.54
N GLN A 268 4.52 -20.06 -18.05
CA GLN A 268 3.20 -19.93 -18.66
C GLN A 268 3.29 -19.24 -20.04
N VAL A 269 4.06 -18.15 -20.15
CA VAL A 269 4.30 -17.42 -21.39
C VAL A 269 4.89 -18.36 -22.44
N SER A 270 5.94 -19.11 -22.11
CA SER A 270 6.57 -20.05 -23.04
C SER A 270 5.65 -21.23 -23.40
N ALA A 271 4.90 -21.78 -22.44
CA ALA A 271 3.95 -22.86 -22.69
C ALA A 271 2.81 -22.46 -23.64
N LEU A 272 2.41 -21.19 -23.62
CA LEU A 272 1.38 -20.62 -24.50
C LEU A 272 1.95 -20.06 -25.80
N GLY A 273 3.27 -20.10 -26.03
CA GLY A 273 3.93 -19.56 -27.21
C GLY A 273 3.86 -18.04 -27.34
N LEU A 274 3.88 -17.34 -26.21
CA LEU A 274 3.68 -15.88 -26.11
C LEU A 274 4.99 -15.08 -25.99
N ASP A 275 6.16 -15.70 -26.20
CA ASP A 275 7.48 -15.06 -26.01
C ASP A 275 7.68 -13.79 -26.87
N GLY A 276 6.97 -13.67 -28.00
CA GLY A 276 6.97 -12.47 -28.84
C GLY A 276 5.92 -11.40 -28.47
N HIS A 277 5.04 -11.69 -27.52
CA HIS A 277 3.90 -10.85 -27.15
C HIS A 277 3.90 -10.40 -25.69
N VAL A 278 4.61 -11.11 -24.82
CA VAL A 278 4.64 -10.82 -23.37
C VAL A 278 6.06 -10.54 -22.92
N THR A 279 6.26 -9.40 -22.27
CA THR A 279 7.55 -8.98 -21.70
C THR A 279 7.43 -8.84 -20.19
N LEU A 280 8.36 -9.46 -19.44
CA LEU A 280 8.52 -9.27 -17.99
C LEU A 280 9.77 -8.41 -17.76
N SER A 281 9.58 -7.11 -17.47
CA SER A 281 10.68 -6.12 -17.40
C SER A 281 11.46 -6.17 -16.08
N GLY A 282 10.95 -6.83 -15.03
CA GLY A 282 11.49 -6.69 -13.66
C GLY A 282 11.02 -5.39 -12.99
N TRP A 283 11.64 -5.04 -11.86
CA TRP A 283 11.34 -3.78 -11.18
C TRP A 283 11.76 -2.59 -12.04
N GLY A 284 10.87 -1.62 -12.17
CA GLY A 284 11.13 -0.35 -12.85
C GLY A 284 11.22 0.83 -11.88
N THR A 285 11.98 1.83 -12.26
CA THR A 285 11.96 3.15 -11.61
C THR A 285 10.61 3.83 -11.81
N GLY A 286 10.30 4.83 -10.99
CA GLY A 286 9.06 5.60 -11.17
C GLY A 286 8.95 6.26 -12.57
N GLN A 287 10.09 6.61 -13.21
CA GLN A 287 10.08 7.15 -14.58
C GLN A 287 9.73 6.07 -15.60
N GLU A 288 10.37 4.91 -15.54
CA GLU A 288 10.10 3.79 -16.45
C GLU A 288 8.64 3.31 -16.37
N VAL A 289 8.06 3.29 -15.16
CA VAL A 289 6.64 2.98 -14.97
C VAL A 289 5.75 4.04 -15.64
N ARG A 290 6.05 5.34 -15.47
CA ARG A 290 5.31 6.41 -16.15
C ARG A 290 5.40 6.29 -17.66
N ASP A 291 6.59 6.09 -18.20
CA ASP A 291 6.82 5.98 -19.63
C ASP A 291 6.05 4.78 -20.21
N ALA A 292 6.08 3.65 -19.53
CA ALA A 292 5.34 2.46 -19.95
C ALA A 292 3.81 2.67 -19.92
N ILE A 293 3.28 3.34 -18.89
CA ILE A 293 1.86 3.69 -18.83
C ILE A 293 1.52 4.69 -19.94
N GLN A 294 2.40 5.65 -20.23
CA GLN A 294 2.20 6.63 -21.30
C GLN A 294 2.13 5.97 -22.67
N ASP A 295 2.97 4.96 -22.90
CA ASP A 295 3.02 4.20 -24.14
C ASP A 295 1.94 3.12 -24.25
N ALA A 296 1.22 2.85 -23.18
CA ALA A 296 0.15 1.86 -23.18
C ALA A 296 -1.15 2.42 -23.75
N ARG A 297 -1.86 1.60 -24.53
CA ARG A 297 -3.24 1.88 -24.93
C ARG A 297 -4.20 1.68 -23.75
N VAL A 298 -3.97 0.61 -22.97
CA VAL A 298 -4.79 0.19 -21.84
C VAL A 298 -3.88 -0.22 -20.69
N PHE A 299 -4.26 0.15 -19.48
CA PHE A 299 -3.68 -0.37 -18.25
C PHE A 299 -4.56 -1.50 -17.71
N ALA A 300 -4.00 -2.65 -17.35
CA ALA A 300 -4.76 -3.78 -16.82
C ALA A 300 -4.20 -4.24 -15.46
N LEU A 301 -5.09 -4.47 -14.48
CA LEU A 301 -4.73 -4.98 -13.16
C LEU A 301 -5.77 -5.98 -12.66
N PRO A 302 -5.55 -7.31 -12.85
CA PRO A 302 -6.54 -8.36 -12.58
C PRO A 302 -6.51 -8.88 -11.13
N SER A 303 -6.12 -8.08 -10.15
CA SER A 303 -5.82 -8.47 -8.78
C SER A 303 -6.96 -9.24 -8.09
N PHE A 304 -6.58 -10.19 -7.23
CA PHE A 304 -7.46 -10.85 -6.27
C PHE A 304 -7.60 -10.07 -4.97
N ALA A 305 -6.55 -9.35 -4.57
CA ALA A 305 -6.54 -8.62 -3.30
C ALA A 305 -5.79 -7.28 -3.43
N GLU A 306 -6.47 -6.20 -3.03
CA GLU A 306 -5.98 -4.82 -3.00
C GLU A 306 -6.70 -4.03 -1.90
N GLY A 307 -6.08 -2.97 -1.41
CA GLY A 307 -6.85 -1.91 -0.76
C GLY A 307 -7.41 -0.94 -1.81
N LEU A 308 -6.57 -0.04 -2.28
CA LEU A 308 -6.79 0.76 -3.49
C LEU A 308 -5.42 0.98 -4.17
N PRO A 309 -5.17 0.35 -5.32
CA PRO A 309 -3.85 0.38 -5.96
C PRO A 309 -3.43 1.78 -6.41
N ILE A 310 -2.26 2.22 -5.99
CA ILE A 310 -1.69 3.52 -6.39
C ILE A 310 -1.51 3.59 -7.90
N VAL A 311 -1.11 2.50 -8.54
CA VAL A 311 -0.86 2.46 -9.98
C VAL A 311 -2.15 2.64 -10.81
N LEU A 312 -3.33 2.32 -10.28
CA LEU A 312 -4.60 2.71 -10.91
C LEU A 312 -4.80 4.24 -10.87
N MET A 313 -4.46 4.87 -9.75
CA MET A 313 -4.50 6.34 -9.66
C MET A 313 -3.53 6.97 -10.66
N GLU A 314 -2.30 6.44 -10.75
CA GLU A 314 -1.26 6.90 -11.68
C GLU A 314 -1.71 6.76 -13.14
N SER A 315 -2.27 5.61 -13.52
CA SER A 315 -2.77 5.34 -14.87
C SER A 315 -3.94 6.25 -15.25
N LEU A 316 -4.93 6.41 -14.36
CA LEU A 316 -6.06 7.30 -14.57
C LEU A 316 -5.63 8.78 -14.61
N ALA A 317 -4.65 9.18 -13.78
CA ALA A 317 -4.09 10.53 -13.82
C ALA A 317 -3.44 10.85 -15.16
N MET A 318 -2.84 9.86 -15.82
CA MET A 318 -2.26 9.99 -17.17
C MET A 318 -3.29 9.87 -18.29
N GLY A 319 -4.57 9.77 -17.95
CA GLY A 319 -5.67 9.68 -18.92
C GLY A 319 -5.78 8.30 -19.58
N ARG A 320 -5.27 7.23 -18.96
CA ARG A 320 -5.44 5.85 -19.45
C ARG A 320 -6.75 5.26 -18.94
N ALA A 321 -7.52 4.66 -19.85
CA ALA A 321 -8.60 3.79 -19.46
C ALA A 321 -8.03 2.50 -18.84
N VAL A 322 -8.72 1.95 -17.86
CA VAL A 322 -8.22 0.82 -17.07
C VAL A 322 -9.15 -0.38 -17.15
N VAL A 323 -8.56 -1.59 -17.13
CA VAL A 323 -9.26 -2.87 -16.91
C VAL A 323 -8.84 -3.40 -15.54
N THR A 324 -9.77 -3.62 -14.62
CA THR A 324 -9.45 -4.05 -13.26
C THR A 324 -10.58 -4.89 -12.64
N THR A 325 -10.36 -5.40 -11.43
CA THR A 325 -11.30 -6.28 -10.73
C THR A 325 -12.16 -5.52 -9.73
N ARG A 326 -13.39 -6.02 -9.50
CA ARG A 326 -14.35 -5.49 -8.55
C ARG A 326 -14.06 -5.99 -7.14
N ILE A 327 -13.04 -5.43 -6.51
CA ILE A 327 -12.64 -5.81 -5.15
C ILE A 327 -12.47 -4.55 -4.26
N THR A 328 -12.75 -4.70 -2.98
CA THR A 328 -12.49 -3.73 -1.90
C THR A 328 -12.80 -2.27 -2.26
N GLY A 329 -11.82 -1.38 -2.26
CA GLY A 329 -11.96 0.05 -2.58
C GLY A 329 -11.89 0.41 -4.06
N ILE A 330 -11.59 -0.52 -4.96
CA ILE A 330 -11.47 -0.23 -6.41
C ILE A 330 -12.77 0.36 -6.98
N PRO A 331 -13.98 -0.12 -6.64
CA PRO A 331 -15.23 0.47 -7.12
C PRO A 331 -15.49 1.92 -6.69
N GLU A 332 -14.77 2.42 -5.67
CA GLU A 332 -14.85 3.83 -5.28
C GLU A 332 -14.12 4.76 -6.27
N LEU A 333 -13.18 4.23 -7.05
CA LEU A 333 -12.39 4.97 -8.04
C LEU A 333 -12.78 4.63 -9.47
N VAL A 334 -13.02 3.35 -9.78
CA VAL A 334 -13.22 2.83 -11.13
C VAL A 334 -14.63 2.26 -11.29
N ASP A 335 -15.30 2.69 -12.36
CA ASP A 335 -16.56 2.11 -12.85
C ASP A 335 -16.60 2.21 -14.39
N ALA A 336 -17.75 1.92 -15.01
CA ALA A 336 -17.93 1.94 -16.46
C ALA A 336 -17.73 3.33 -17.13
N GLU A 337 -17.65 4.42 -16.33
CA GLU A 337 -17.39 5.75 -16.87
C GLU A 337 -15.91 6.04 -17.10
N CYS A 338 -15.00 5.26 -16.49
CA CYS A 338 -13.55 5.46 -16.62
C CYS A 338 -12.75 4.19 -16.92
N GLY A 339 -13.41 3.03 -17.08
CA GLY A 339 -12.75 1.77 -17.41
C GLY A 339 -13.68 0.57 -17.39
N TRP A 340 -13.12 -0.60 -17.36
CA TRP A 340 -13.81 -1.89 -17.28
C TRP A 340 -13.50 -2.53 -15.93
N ILE A 341 -14.54 -2.98 -15.24
CA ILE A 341 -14.41 -3.62 -13.94
C ILE A 341 -15.08 -4.99 -13.98
N VAL A 342 -14.28 -6.03 -13.74
CA VAL A 342 -14.70 -7.44 -13.88
C VAL A 342 -14.69 -8.19 -12.54
N PRO A 343 -15.37 -9.33 -12.40
CA PRO A 343 -15.22 -10.17 -11.23
C PRO A 343 -13.77 -10.68 -11.07
N PRO A 344 -13.25 -10.77 -9.84
CA PRO A 344 -11.92 -11.34 -9.63
C PRO A 344 -11.89 -12.83 -10.01
N GLY A 345 -10.83 -13.26 -10.70
CA GLY A 345 -10.65 -14.65 -11.13
C GLY A 345 -11.43 -15.07 -12.38
N ASP A 346 -12.28 -14.21 -12.93
CA ASP A 346 -13.03 -14.50 -14.15
C ASP A 346 -12.17 -14.14 -15.39
N VAL A 347 -11.44 -15.12 -15.91
CA VAL A 347 -10.58 -14.96 -17.09
C VAL A 347 -11.39 -14.63 -18.36
N VAL A 348 -12.62 -15.14 -18.47
CA VAL A 348 -13.48 -14.85 -19.63
C VAL A 348 -13.90 -13.39 -19.62
N ALA A 349 -14.44 -12.91 -18.51
CA ALA A 349 -14.80 -11.50 -18.36
C ALA A 349 -13.58 -10.58 -18.51
N LEU A 350 -12.40 -10.97 -17.95
CA LEU A 350 -11.16 -10.23 -18.13
C LEU A 350 -10.76 -10.12 -19.61
N ARG A 351 -10.78 -11.22 -20.33
CA ARG A 351 -10.48 -11.25 -21.77
C ARG A 351 -11.44 -10.38 -22.58
N GLU A 352 -12.74 -10.47 -22.31
CA GLU A 352 -13.76 -9.67 -23.01
C GLU A 352 -13.56 -8.17 -22.74
N ALA A 353 -13.31 -7.79 -21.50
CA ALA A 353 -13.01 -6.39 -21.13
C ALA A 353 -11.73 -5.87 -21.83
N VAL A 354 -10.68 -6.70 -21.91
CA VAL A 354 -9.44 -6.33 -22.60
C VAL A 354 -9.70 -6.22 -24.12
N ALA A 355 -10.45 -7.15 -24.73
CA ALA A 355 -10.83 -7.10 -26.14
C ALA A 355 -11.59 -5.81 -26.48
N GLU A 356 -12.59 -5.47 -25.65
CA GLU A 356 -13.37 -4.25 -25.80
C GLU A 356 -12.47 -3.00 -25.70
N ALA A 357 -11.59 -2.96 -24.70
CA ALA A 357 -10.67 -1.86 -24.51
C ALA A 357 -9.68 -1.69 -25.68
N LEU A 358 -9.16 -2.78 -26.24
CA LEU A 358 -8.27 -2.76 -27.40
C LEU A 358 -9.00 -2.33 -28.69
N SER A 359 -10.28 -2.66 -28.82
CA SER A 359 -11.11 -2.36 -29.98
C SER A 359 -11.77 -0.97 -29.91
N ALA A 360 -11.92 -0.40 -28.72
CA ALA A 360 -12.50 0.93 -28.52
C ALA A 360 -11.78 1.98 -29.35
N ASP A 361 -12.52 2.95 -29.89
CA ASP A 361 -11.92 4.06 -30.63
C ASP A 361 -11.17 5.04 -29.68
N THR A 362 -10.31 5.86 -30.26
CA THR A 362 -9.48 6.81 -29.48
C THR A 362 -10.34 7.83 -28.72
N ALA A 363 -11.49 8.24 -29.27
CA ALA A 363 -12.37 9.19 -28.62
C ALA A 363 -13.04 8.60 -27.38
N THR A 364 -13.46 7.34 -27.44
CA THR A 364 -14.00 6.59 -26.29
C THR A 364 -12.94 6.44 -25.20
N LEU A 365 -11.72 6.00 -25.53
CA LEU A 365 -10.64 5.87 -24.55
C LEU A 365 -10.26 7.22 -23.93
N ALA A 366 -10.20 8.28 -24.73
CA ALA A 366 -9.90 9.62 -24.22
C ALA A 366 -11.00 10.14 -23.27
N ARG A 367 -12.26 9.85 -23.55
CA ARG A 367 -13.39 10.20 -22.65
C ARG A 367 -13.30 9.44 -21.33
N LEU A 368 -13.06 8.13 -21.37
CA LEU A 368 -12.89 7.31 -20.17
C LEU A 368 -11.69 7.80 -19.33
N GLY A 369 -10.55 8.03 -19.99
CA GLY A 369 -9.35 8.54 -19.35
C GLY A 369 -9.55 9.93 -18.72
N ALA A 370 -10.26 10.83 -19.38
CA ALA A 370 -10.58 12.16 -18.84
C ALA A 370 -11.46 12.07 -17.59
N THR A 371 -12.45 11.18 -17.57
CA THR A 371 -13.30 10.93 -16.41
C THR A 371 -12.47 10.36 -15.24
N GLY A 372 -11.63 9.36 -15.50
CA GLY A 372 -10.75 8.77 -14.50
C GLY A 372 -9.79 9.79 -13.89
N ARG A 373 -9.14 10.61 -14.75
CA ARG A 373 -8.28 11.71 -14.28
C ARG A 373 -9.02 12.69 -13.38
N LYS A 374 -10.22 13.10 -13.75
CA LYS A 374 -11.04 14.00 -12.92
C LYS A 374 -11.28 13.44 -11.52
N ARG A 375 -11.61 12.14 -11.40
CA ARG A 375 -11.79 11.45 -10.11
C ARG A 375 -10.52 11.46 -9.27
N VAL A 376 -9.38 11.14 -9.88
CA VAL A 376 -8.08 11.16 -9.19
C VAL A 376 -7.76 12.58 -8.69
N MET A 377 -7.93 13.60 -9.51
CA MET A 377 -7.70 15.00 -9.11
C MET A 377 -8.60 15.46 -7.97
N GLN A 378 -9.81 14.94 -7.88
CA GLN A 378 -10.76 15.29 -6.82
C GLN A 378 -10.41 14.62 -5.49
N SER A 379 -10.03 13.34 -5.50
CA SER A 379 -9.99 12.50 -4.30
C SER A 379 -8.59 11.96 -3.95
N HIS A 380 -7.64 11.98 -4.89
CA HIS A 380 -6.33 11.35 -4.74
C HIS A 380 -5.15 12.32 -4.98
N ASP A 381 -5.36 13.61 -4.71
CA ASP A 381 -4.29 14.61 -4.66
C ASP A 381 -3.53 14.47 -3.35
N GLN A 382 -2.26 14.10 -3.43
CA GLN A 382 -1.39 13.87 -2.28
C GLN A 382 -1.30 15.07 -1.35
N THR A 383 -1.19 16.29 -1.88
CA THR A 383 -1.03 17.51 -1.07
C THR A 383 -2.28 17.76 -0.23
N LYS A 384 -3.47 17.61 -0.83
CA LYS A 384 -4.75 17.74 -0.14
C LYS A 384 -4.92 16.66 0.93
N ASN A 385 -4.64 15.39 0.58
CA ASN A 385 -4.86 14.27 1.47
C ASN A 385 -3.87 14.28 2.65
N ALA A 386 -2.60 14.61 2.42
CA ALA A 386 -1.64 14.85 3.49
C ALA A 386 -2.05 16.06 4.37
N GLY A 387 -2.70 17.08 3.78
CA GLY A 387 -3.30 18.18 4.52
C GLY A 387 -4.40 17.70 5.48
N ALA A 388 -5.35 16.92 4.99
CA ALA A 388 -6.42 16.34 5.79
C ALA A 388 -5.87 15.44 6.92
N LEU A 389 -4.82 14.65 6.65
CA LEU A 389 -4.16 13.85 7.68
C LEU A 389 -3.49 14.74 8.77
N ARG A 390 -2.87 15.87 8.36
CA ARG A 390 -2.27 16.82 9.32
C ARG A 390 -3.29 17.44 10.27
N GLU A 391 -4.49 17.73 9.81
CA GLU A 391 -5.57 18.25 10.67
C GLU A 391 -5.94 17.29 11.80
N LEU A 392 -5.80 15.97 11.56
CA LEU A 392 -6.07 14.95 12.57
C LEU A 392 -4.94 14.78 13.59
N PHE A 393 -3.72 15.28 13.32
CA PHE A 393 -2.61 15.30 14.29
C PHE A 393 -2.72 16.44 15.29
N CYS A 394 -3.44 17.52 14.97
CA CYS A 394 -3.63 18.71 15.80
C CYS A 394 -4.82 18.55 16.71
#